data_cbb2ed84b1148b4e9bc0696b914e5d1c
#
_entry.id   cbb2ed84b1148b4e9bc0696b914e5d1c
#
_cell.length_a   1.000
_cell.length_b   1.000
_cell.length_c   1.000
_cell.angle_alpha   90.00
_cell.angle_beta   90.00
_cell.angle_gamma   90.00
#
_symmetry.space_group_name_H-M   'P 1'
#
loop_
_entity.id
_entity.type
_entity.pdbx_description
1 polymer ?
#
loop_
_entity_poly.entity_id
_entity_poly.type
_entity_poly.pdbx_seq_one_letter_code
_entity_poly.pdbx_strand_id
1 'polypeptide(L)'
;MKLKIVHGWKDLPAQARGAAAALGNFDGVHRGHQQVIAEAAKAASALKAPLGVITFDPHPRRLFRPTEPAFRLMTIEQQARVLSGMGVDILYLLPFDFQMASFSDKEFVEQVLVEGLGVKHVAAGFDISFGKGRTGSPEALRDYGQQNGFGVSIAAPVAGRAGDKFSSTSVRDALREGQPEEAARILGRPFAIEGVVRRGQQLGRQLGFPTANVEIVDYVVPKLGVYATRTRLPDGREVPGVANLGNNPTTGEVETRLETWLFDFDEDLYGQVIETQLIAFLRPELKFDSIELMVEQIRRDEAQARAIVAPGF
;
A
#
# COMPACT_ATOMS: atom_id res chain seq x y z
N MET A 1 5.15 -20.94 -0.45
CA MET A 1 5.88 -20.68 0.84
C MET A 1 5.32 -19.39 1.45
N LYS A 2 5.40 -19.24 2.77
CA LYS A 2 4.99 -17.99 3.42
C LYS A 2 6.14 -16.97 3.27
N LEU A 3 5.88 -15.76 2.76
CA LEU A 3 6.86 -14.68 2.65
C LEU A 3 7.56 -14.45 3.99
N LYS A 4 8.88 -14.32 3.97
CA LYS A 4 9.69 -14.01 5.14
C LYS A 4 10.03 -12.51 5.17
N ILE A 5 9.69 -11.82 6.25
CA ILE A 5 10.14 -10.44 6.48
C ILE A 5 11.49 -10.49 7.19
N VAL A 6 12.47 -9.78 6.64
CA VAL A 6 13.83 -9.66 7.16
C VAL A 6 14.10 -8.19 7.46
N HIS A 7 14.36 -7.88 8.72
CA HIS A 7 14.65 -6.51 9.16
C HIS A 7 16.14 -6.22 9.10
N GLY A 8 16.50 -5.11 8.46
CA GLY A 8 17.90 -4.68 8.31
C GLY A 8 18.68 -5.49 7.27
N TRP A 9 19.99 -5.31 7.28
CA TRP A 9 20.92 -5.93 6.31
C TRP A 9 22.17 -6.50 6.97
N LYS A 10 22.42 -6.26 8.26
CA LYS A 10 23.60 -6.71 8.99
C LYS A 10 23.34 -8.08 9.61
N ASP A 11 24.39 -8.90 9.62
CA ASP A 11 24.43 -10.21 10.32
C ASP A 11 23.29 -11.15 9.92
N LEU A 12 22.88 -11.11 8.65
CA LEU A 12 21.80 -11.96 8.15
C LEU A 12 22.24 -13.41 8.05
N PRO A 13 21.39 -14.37 8.46
CA PRO A 13 21.68 -15.78 8.28
C PRO A 13 21.69 -16.15 6.79
N ALA A 14 22.46 -17.18 6.41
CA ALA A 14 22.69 -17.57 5.03
C ALA A 14 21.39 -17.76 4.22
N GLN A 15 20.33 -18.33 4.85
CA GLN A 15 19.03 -18.53 4.21
C GLN A 15 18.22 -17.24 3.95
N ALA A 16 18.69 -16.09 4.46
CA ALA A 16 18.09 -14.78 4.22
C ALA A 16 18.94 -13.94 3.25
N ARG A 17 19.92 -14.54 2.59
CA ARG A 17 20.83 -13.86 1.65
C ARG A 17 20.76 -14.49 0.27
N GLY A 18 21.33 -13.81 -0.72
CA GLY A 18 21.51 -14.36 -2.05
C GLY A 18 20.26 -14.29 -2.94
N ALA A 19 19.32 -13.42 -2.66
CA ALA A 19 18.14 -13.23 -3.48
C ALA A 19 18.45 -12.51 -4.81
N ALA A 20 17.59 -12.79 -5.82
CA ALA A 20 17.37 -11.86 -6.91
C ALA A 20 16.24 -10.91 -6.47
N ALA A 21 16.53 -9.62 -6.31
CA ALA A 21 15.65 -8.72 -5.60
C ALA A 21 15.23 -7.49 -6.42
N ALA A 22 13.97 -7.10 -6.29
CA ALA A 22 13.48 -5.81 -6.74
C ALA A 22 13.82 -4.73 -5.70
N LEU A 23 14.38 -3.59 -6.14
CA LEU A 23 14.76 -2.46 -5.29
C LEU A 23 13.84 -1.26 -5.52
N GLY A 24 13.22 -0.75 -4.45
CA GLY A 24 12.36 0.44 -4.51
C GLY A 24 11.56 0.64 -3.23
N ASN A 25 10.73 1.69 -3.17
CA ASN A 25 9.85 1.94 -2.03
C ASN A 25 8.59 1.07 -2.02
N PHE A 26 8.14 0.64 -3.18
CA PHE A 26 6.99 -0.23 -3.40
C PHE A 26 5.70 0.19 -2.68
N ASP A 27 5.55 1.48 -2.34
CA ASP A 27 4.33 2.00 -1.72
C ASP A 27 3.15 1.89 -2.69
N GLY A 28 2.15 1.10 -2.30
CA GLY A 28 1.00 0.75 -3.12
C GLY A 28 1.22 -0.44 -4.06
N VAL A 29 2.44 -0.91 -4.33
CA VAL A 29 2.74 -2.01 -5.27
C VAL A 29 1.94 -1.89 -6.57
N HIS A 30 1.95 -0.69 -7.19
CA HIS A 30 1.24 -0.39 -8.43
C HIS A 30 1.84 -1.16 -9.62
N ARG A 31 1.17 -1.15 -10.77
CA ARG A 31 1.57 -1.94 -11.97
C ARG A 31 3.02 -1.68 -12.41
N GLY A 32 3.53 -0.44 -12.25
CA GLY A 32 4.95 -0.16 -12.48
C GLY A 32 5.88 -0.91 -11.52
N HIS A 33 5.53 -0.98 -10.24
CA HIS A 33 6.26 -1.79 -9.26
C HIS A 33 6.16 -3.29 -9.57
N GLN A 34 4.98 -3.77 -9.98
CA GLN A 34 4.79 -5.18 -10.37
C GLN A 34 5.69 -5.57 -11.53
N GLN A 35 5.94 -4.66 -12.49
CA GLN A 35 6.88 -4.90 -13.58
C GLN A 35 8.33 -5.06 -13.08
N VAL A 36 8.77 -4.22 -12.13
CA VAL A 36 10.11 -4.35 -11.52
C VAL A 36 10.24 -5.70 -10.80
N ILE A 37 9.21 -6.09 -10.04
CA ILE A 37 9.18 -7.39 -9.35
C ILE A 37 9.21 -8.55 -10.36
N ALA A 38 8.49 -8.44 -11.48
CA ALA A 38 8.50 -9.44 -12.53
C ALA A 38 9.89 -9.62 -13.16
N GLU A 39 10.68 -8.55 -13.36
CA GLU A 39 12.07 -8.66 -13.81
C GLU A 39 12.95 -9.36 -12.77
N ALA A 40 12.78 -9.07 -11.47
CA ALA A 40 13.47 -9.80 -10.42
C ALA A 40 13.08 -11.30 -10.39
N ALA A 41 11.80 -11.62 -10.61
CA ALA A 41 11.30 -12.99 -10.65
C ALA A 41 11.91 -13.82 -11.80
N LYS A 42 12.07 -13.20 -12.99
CA LYS A 42 12.79 -13.84 -14.12
C LYS A 42 14.22 -14.21 -13.73
N ALA A 43 14.94 -13.26 -13.10
CA ALA A 43 16.30 -13.49 -12.66
C ALA A 43 16.37 -14.53 -11.53
N ALA A 44 15.45 -14.49 -10.56
CA ALA A 44 15.35 -15.48 -9.49
C ALA A 44 15.19 -16.90 -10.02
N SER A 45 14.30 -17.08 -11.00
CA SER A 45 14.09 -18.37 -11.66
C SER A 45 15.34 -18.86 -12.38
N ALA A 46 15.99 -18.00 -13.18
CA ALA A 46 17.19 -18.34 -13.92
C ALA A 46 18.38 -18.72 -13.03
N LEU A 47 18.53 -18.02 -11.90
CA LEU A 47 19.61 -18.20 -10.94
C LEU A 47 19.30 -19.25 -9.87
N LYS A 48 18.08 -19.82 -9.87
CA LYS A 48 17.57 -20.70 -8.79
C LYS A 48 17.79 -20.05 -7.41
N ALA A 49 17.49 -18.75 -7.31
CA ALA A 49 17.62 -17.93 -6.12
C ALA A 49 16.24 -17.55 -5.58
N PRO A 50 16.13 -17.20 -4.28
CA PRO A 50 14.90 -16.63 -3.76
C PRO A 50 14.53 -15.34 -4.49
N LEU A 51 13.22 -15.08 -4.69
CA LEU A 51 12.74 -13.79 -5.14
C LEU A 51 12.65 -12.84 -3.93
N GLY A 52 13.41 -11.75 -3.96
CA GLY A 52 13.41 -10.73 -2.93
C GLY A 52 12.74 -9.42 -3.35
N VAL A 53 12.28 -8.66 -2.36
CA VAL A 53 11.94 -7.24 -2.51
C VAL A 53 12.69 -6.46 -1.44
N ILE A 54 13.40 -5.40 -1.83
CA ILE A 54 14.14 -4.51 -0.92
C ILE A 54 13.35 -3.20 -0.85
N THR A 55 12.86 -2.88 0.35
CA THR A 55 12.12 -1.65 0.63
C THR A 55 12.59 -1.02 1.95
N PHE A 56 12.07 0.15 2.28
CA PHE A 56 12.53 0.96 3.40
C PHE A 56 11.40 1.26 4.38
N ASP A 57 11.71 1.17 5.70
CA ASP A 57 10.82 1.60 6.76
C ASP A 57 11.59 2.32 7.88
N PRO A 58 11.22 3.57 8.23
CA PRO A 58 10.16 4.36 7.61
C PRO A 58 10.43 4.69 6.13
N HIS A 59 9.36 5.02 5.40
CA HIS A 59 9.52 5.47 4.02
C HIS A 59 10.47 6.69 3.93
N PRO A 60 11.44 6.75 3.00
CA PRO A 60 12.45 7.82 2.94
C PRO A 60 11.89 9.23 3.01
N ARG A 61 10.74 9.48 2.39
CA ARG A 61 10.05 10.79 2.44
C ARG A 61 9.72 11.20 3.88
N ARG A 62 9.38 10.27 4.78
CA ARG A 62 9.04 10.57 6.18
C ARG A 62 10.26 11.10 6.95
N LEU A 63 11.46 10.58 6.69
CA LEU A 63 12.69 11.07 7.31
C LEU A 63 12.99 12.53 6.93
N PHE A 64 12.85 12.85 5.63
CA PHE A 64 13.19 14.19 5.13
C PHE A 64 12.07 15.22 5.32
N ARG A 65 10.83 14.76 5.53
CA ARG A 65 9.63 15.60 5.66
C ARG A 65 8.71 15.08 6.77
N PRO A 66 9.17 15.12 8.04
CA PRO A 66 8.46 14.50 9.16
C PRO A 66 7.09 15.13 9.45
N THR A 67 6.91 16.42 9.11
CA THR A 67 5.68 17.18 9.35
C THR A 67 4.68 17.12 8.20
N GLU A 68 5.02 16.47 7.08
CA GLU A 68 4.05 16.30 5.99
C GLU A 68 2.88 15.41 6.43
N PRO A 69 1.66 15.67 5.92
CA PRO A 69 0.52 14.80 6.14
C PRO A 69 0.81 13.34 5.80
N ALA A 70 0.05 12.43 6.36
CA ALA A 70 0.10 11.03 6.03
C ALA A 70 -0.08 10.81 4.51
N PHE A 71 0.69 9.87 3.93
CA PHE A 71 0.75 9.71 2.48
C PHE A 71 0.86 8.25 2.02
N ARG A 72 1.01 7.29 2.93
CA ARG A 72 1.16 5.88 2.58
C ARG A 72 -0.06 5.35 1.85
N LEU A 73 0.16 4.44 0.91
CA LEU A 73 -0.89 3.75 0.18
C LEU A 73 -1.23 2.39 0.79
N MET A 74 -0.40 1.90 1.70
CA MET A 74 -0.58 0.62 2.37
C MET A 74 0.29 0.49 3.63
N THR A 75 -0.11 -0.38 4.55
CA THR A 75 0.73 -0.81 5.67
C THR A 75 1.81 -1.79 5.19
N ILE A 76 2.80 -2.09 6.04
CA ILE A 76 3.81 -3.12 5.75
C ILE A 76 3.16 -4.51 5.68
N GLU A 77 2.15 -4.76 6.51
CA GLU A 77 1.38 -6.01 6.53
C GLU A 77 0.62 -6.21 5.22
N GLN A 78 -0.05 -5.17 4.72
CA GLN A 78 -0.69 -5.20 3.40
C GLN A 78 0.34 -5.40 2.28
N GLN A 79 1.48 -4.69 2.35
CA GLN A 79 2.56 -4.85 1.37
C GLN A 79 3.06 -6.30 1.35
N ALA A 80 3.32 -6.89 2.51
CA ALA A 80 3.77 -8.28 2.62
C ALA A 80 2.74 -9.26 2.04
N ARG A 81 1.43 -9.04 2.28
CA ARG A 81 0.37 -9.89 1.70
C ARG A 81 0.33 -9.80 0.16
N VAL A 82 0.38 -8.58 -0.37
CA VAL A 82 0.38 -8.36 -1.83
C VAL A 82 1.61 -8.99 -2.47
N LEU A 83 2.80 -8.78 -1.90
CA LEU A 83 4.05 -9.35 -2.39
C LEU A 83 4.06 -10.90 -2.29
N SER A 84 3.50 -11.45 -1.22
CA SER A 84 3.33 -12.91 -1.06
C SER A 84 2.44 -13.49 -2.17
N GLY A 85 1.36 -12.80 -2.53
CA GLY A 85 0.50 -13.17 -3.66
C GLY A 85 1.20 -13.12 -5.02
N MET A 86 2.30 -12.37 -5.13
CA MET A 86 3.15 -12.29 -6.33
C MET A 86 4.30 -13.31 -6.33
N GLY A 87 4.37 -14.18 -5.32
CA GLY A 87 5.42 -15.20 -5.21
C GLY A 87 6.74 -14.70 -4.65
N VAL A 88 6.76 -13.55 -3.97
CA VAL A 88 7.95 -13.05 -3.27
C VAL A 88 8.24 -13.93 -2.06
N ASP A 89 9.49 -14.40 -1.95
CA ASP A 89 9.96 -15.25 -0.85
C ASP A 89 10.45 -14.41 0.35
N ILE A 90 11.13 -13.29 0.07
CA ILE A 90 11.78 -12.46 1.09
C ILE A 90 11.44 -10.98 0.87
N LEU A 91 10.92 -10.33 1.91
CA LEU A 91 10.80 -8.88 2.00
C LEU A 91 11.90 -8.36 2.93
N TYR A 92 12.91 -7.70 2.35
CA TYR A 92 13.93 -6.97 3.10
C TYR A 92 13.40 -5.60 3.48
N LEU A 93 13.14 -5.39 4.75
CA LEU A 93 12.66 -4.13 5.32
C LEU A 93 13.84 -3.40 5.94
N LEU A 94 14.44 -2.48 5.18
CA LEU A 94 15.63 -1.76 5.59
C LEU A 94 15.27 -0.53 6.41
N PRO A 95 15.86 -0.31 7.60
CA PRO A 95 15.64 0.92 8.34
C PRO A 95 16.20 2.12 7.55
N PHE A 96 15.32 3.10 7.27
CA PHE A 96 15.74 4.34 6.62
C PHE A 96 15.90 5.44 7.67
N ASP A 97 17.09 5.48 8.25
CA ASP A 97 17.51 6.45 9.25
C ASP A 97 18.59 7.39 8.69
N PHE A 98 19.13 8.27 9.52
CA PHE A 98 20.21 9.19 9.13
C PHE A 98 21.49 8.46 8.70
N GLN A 99 21.78 7.27 9.24
CA GLN A 99 22.90 6.46 8.81
C GLN A 99 22.69 5.98 7.38
N MET A 100 21.56 5.36 7.09
CA MET A 100 21.21 4.91 5.73
C MET A 100 21.18 6.08 4.74
N ALA A 101 20.59 7.21 5.13
CA ALA A 101 20.51 8.40 4.31
C ALA A 101 21.86 9.07 4.04
N SER A 102 22.89 8.78 4.84
CA SER A 102 24.26 9.31 4.67
C SER A 102 25.12 8.49 3.72
N PHE A 103 24.74 7.26 3.40
CA PHE A 103 25.51 6.42 2.48
C PHE A 103 25.55 7.03 1.08
N SER A 104 26.74 7.11 0.49
CA SER A 104 26.89 7.32 -0.94
C SER A 104 26.24 6.16 -1.71
N ASP A 105 26.03 6.33 -2.99
CA ASP A 105 25.56 5.26 -3.87
C ASP A 105 26.47 4.03 -3.85
N LYS A 106 27.80 4.25 -3.83
CA LYS A 106 28.80 3.19 -3.70
C LYS A 106 28.68 2.46 -2.35
N GLU A 107 28.64 3.18 -1.23
CA GLU A 107 28.51 2.57 0.11
C GLU A 107 27.19 1.80 0.26
N PHE A 108 26.09 2.31 -0.29
CA PHE A 108 24.83 1.57 -0.30
C PHE A 108 24.96 0.24 -1.06
N VAL A 109 25.60 0.24 -2.21
CA VAL A 109 25.79 -1.00 -2.99
C VAL A 109 26.71 -1.95 -2.26
N GLU A 110 27.89 -1.51 -1.84
CA GLU A 110 28.89 -2.38 -1.24
C GLU A 110 28.43 -2.93 0.12
N GLN A 111 28.02 -2.06 1.06
CA GLN A 111 27.68 -2.48 2.42
C GLN A 111 26.31 -3.13 2.54
N VAL A 112 25.29 -2.63 1.79
CA VAL A 112 23.93 -3.12 1.94
C VAL A 112 23.64 -4.25 0.95
N LEU A 113 23.82 -4.01 -0.35
CA LEU A 113 23.41 -4.98 -1.36
C LEU A 113 24.37 -6.19 -1.40
N VAL A 114 25.69 -5.94 -1.36
CA VAL A 114 26.72 -6.97 -1.52
C VAL A 114 27.04 -7.64 -0.20
N GLU A 115 27.61 -6.90 0.75
CA GLU A 115 28.06 -7.45 2.03
C GLU A 115 26.90 -7.90 2.90
N GLY A 116 25.83 -7.09 2.98
CA GLY A 116 24.68 -7.35 3.81
C GLY A 116 23.75 -8.41 3.22
N LEU A 117 23.08 -8.10 2.12
CA LEU A 117 22.07 -8.96 1.51
C LEU A 117 22.67 -10.06 0.63
N GLY A 118 23.89 -9.88 0.13
CA GLY A 118 24.56 -10.81 -0.79
C GLY A 118 23.75 -11.04 -2.06
N VAL A 119 23.14 -9.99 -2.61
CA VAL A 119 22.24 -10.11 -3.76
C VAL A 119 22.93 -10.75 -4.95
N LYS A 120 22.22 -11.61 -5.67
CA LYS A 120 22.68 -12.19 -6.93
C LYS A 120 22.23 -11.40 -8.15
N HIS A 121 21.14 -10.67 -7.99
CA HIS A 121 20.56 -9.81 -9.02
C HIS A 121 19.74 -8.68 -8.39
N VAL A 122 19.78 -7.49 -8.99
CA VAL A 122 18.93 -6.36 -8.61
C VAL A 122 18.10 -5.91 -9.81
N ALA A 123 16.79 -5.91 -9.65
CA ALA A 123 15.89 -5.28 -10.59
C ALA A 123 15.44 -3.92 -10.04
N ALA A 124 15.47 -2.88 -10.87
CA ALA A 124 15.06 -1.53 -10.47
C ALA A 124 14.23 -0.85 -11.57
N GLY A 125 13.49 0.19 -11.21
CA GLY A 125 12.77 1.01 -12.17
C GLY A 125 13.71 1.90 -12.99
N PHE A 126 13.28 2.32 -14.18
CA PHE A 126 14.04 3.20 -15.08
C PHE A 126 14.39 4.57 -14.46
N ASP A 127 13.67 4.99 -13.44
CA ASP A 127 13.84 6.27 -12.73
C ASP A 127 14.42 6.09 -11.32
N ILE A 128 15.04 4.92 -11.03
CA ILE A 128 15.67 4.67 -9.73
C ILE A 128 16.72 5.72 -9.44
N SER A 129 16.73 6.19 -8.20
CA SER A 129 17.82 7.00 -7.67
C SER A 129 18.08 6.60 -6.22
N PHE A 130 19.34 6.47 -5.84
CA PHE A 130 19.76 6.00 -4.53
C PHE A 130 21.05 6.70 -4.08
N GLY A 131 21.42 6.46 -2.83
CA GLY A 131 22.57 7.11 -2.21
C GLY A 131 22.33 8.57 -1.85
N LYS A 132 23.23 9.13 -1.05
CA LYS A 132 23.20 10.52 -0.60
C LYS A 132 23.21 11.46 -1.79
N GLY A 133 22.31 12.44 -1.77
CA GLY A 133 22.17 13.38 -2.89
C GLY A 133 21.58 12.75 -4.16
N ARG A 134 21.12 11.49 -4.12
CA ARG A 134 20.53 10.78 -5.27
C ARG A 134 21.51 10.64 -6.44
N THR A 135 22.79 10.40 -6.14
CA THR A 135 23.86 10.25 -7.14
C THR A 135 23.80 8.92 -7.88
N GLY A 136 23.24 7.88 -7.26
CA GLY A 136 23.03 6.58 -7.90
C GLY A 136 21.89 6.63 -8.92
N SER A 137 22.16 6.10 -10.11
CA SER A 137 21.26 6.03 -11.28
C SER A 137 21.13 4.59 -11.77
N PRO A 138 20.24 4.30 -12.73
CA PRO A 138 20.19 3.00 -13.40
C PRO A 138 21.53 2.58 -14.02
N GLU A 139 22.26 3.50 -14.61
CA GLU A 139 23.58 3.27 -15.22
C GLU A 139 24.61 2.93 -14.14
N ALA A 140 24.69 3.76 -13.09
CA ALA A 140 25.58 3.50 -11.96
C ALA A 140 25.30 2.14 -11.33
N LEU A 141 24.03 1.73 -11.18
CA LEU A 141 23.66 0.42 -10.63
C LEU A 141 24.19 -0.73 -11.53
N ARG A 142 24.15 -0.59 -12.86
CA ARG A 142 24.73 -1.59 -13.78
C ARG A 142 26.24 -1.69 -13.62
N ASP A 143 26.92 -0.55 -13.56
CA ASP A 143 28.38 -0.49 -13.38
C ASP A 143 28.79 -1.15 -12.06
N TYR A 144 28.09 -0.84 -10.97
CA TYR A 144 28.31 -1.49 -9.69
C TYR A 144 28.00 -2.99 -9.73
N GLY A 145 26.96 -3.41 -10.43
CA GLY A 145 26.64 -4.83 -10.61
C GLY A 145 27.78 -5.57 -11.31
N GLN A 146 28.35 -5.01 -12.37
CA GLN A 146 29.47 -5.59 -13.08
C GLN A 146 30.74 -5.66 -12.18
N GLN A 147 31.03 -4.60 -11.43
CA GLN A 147 32.21 -4.52 -10.54
C GLN A 147 32.10 -5.51 -9.36
N ASN A 148 30.89 -5.76 -8.84
CA ASN A 148 30.67 -6.55 -7.64
C ASN A 148 30.09 -7.95 -7.95
N GLY A 149 29.92 -8.35 -9.21
CA GLY A 149 29.54 -9.70 -9.59
C GLY A 149 28.05 -10.04 -9.39
N PHE A 150 27.13 -9.06 -9.40
CA PHE A 150 25.69 -9.31 -9.42
C PHE A 150 25.03 -8.79 -10.70
N GLY A 151 23.95 -9.45 -11.12
CA GLY A 151 23.20 -9.03 -12.32
C GLY A 151 22.34 -7.81 -12.06
N VAL A 152 22.05 -7.02 -13.09
CA VAL A 152 21.13 -5.86 -12.99
C VAL A 152 20.15 -5.87 -14.14
N SER A 153 18.85 -5.67 -13.86
CA SER A 153 17.82 -5.37 -14.84
C SER A 153 17.10 -4.07 -14.50
N ILE A 154 16.84 -3.26 -15.52
CA ILE A 154 16.10 -2.01 -15.39
C ILE A 154 14.77 -2.17 -16.12
N ALA A 155 13.69 -2.13 -15.36
CA ALA A 155 12.35 -2.25 -15.90
C ALA A 155 11.99 -0.97 -16.69
N ALA A 156 11.44 -1.15 -17.88
CA ALA A 156 10.90 -0.05 -18.68
C ALA A 156 9.65 0.55 -18.02
N PRO A 157 9.33 1.82 -18.28
CA PRO A 157 8.10 2.42 -17.79
C PRO A 157 6.86 1.68 -18.33
N VAL A 158 5.91 1.40 -17.43
CA VAL A 158 4.61 0.88 -17.83
C VAL A 158 3.68 2.06 -18.06
N ALA A 159 3.24 2.24 -19.29
CA ALA A 159 2.28 3.28 -19.65
C ALA A 159 0.84 2.72 -19.66
N GLY A 160 -0.11 3.53 -19.21
CA GLY A 160 -1.53 3.31 -19.45
C GLY A 160 -1.90 3.51 -20.92
N ARG A 161 -3.12 3.12 -21.33
CA ARG A 161 -3.62 3.29 -22.71
C ARG A 161 -3.60 4.74 -23.20
N ALA A 162 -3.62 5.72 -22.30
CA ALA A 162 -3.60 7.15 -22.59
C ALA A 162 -2.20 7.80 -22.42
N GLY A 163 -1.12 7.02 -22.25
CA GLY A 163 0.21 7.54 -21.95
C GLY A 163 0.43 7.92 -20.47
N ASP A 164 -0.53 7.61 -19.59
CA ASP A 164 -0.44 7.91 -18.17
C ASP A 164 0.67 7.10 -17.49
N LYS A 165 1.48 7.76 -16.68
CA LYS A 165 2.50 7.09 -15.87
C LYS A 165 1.87 6.42 -14.65
N PHE A 166 2.03 5.11 -14.52
CA PHE A 166 1.68 4.39 -13.29
C PHE A 166 2.66 4.72 -12.17
N SER A 167 2.21 5.48 -11.18
CA SER A 167 3.04 5.92 -10.06
C SER A 167 2.24 6.00 -8.77
N SER A 168 2.94 5.93 -7.62
CA SER A 168 2.29 6.17 -6.31
C SER A 168 1.70 7.59 -6.19
N THR A 169 2.27 8.57 -6.91
CA THR A 169 1.73 9.93 -6.96
C THR A 169 0.37 9.94 -7.67
N SER A 170 0.27 9.33 -8.85
CA SER A 170 -1.00 9.25 -9.59
C SER A 170 -2.09 8.52 -8.80
N VAL A 171 -1.73 7.47 -8.03
CA VAL A 171 -2.68 6.80 -7.13
C VAL A 171 -3.19 7.75 -6.05
N ARG A 172 -2.30 8.51 -5.41
CA ARG A 172 -2.70 9.46 -4.36
C ARG A 172 -3.60 10.57 -4.89
N ASP A 173 -3.29 11.07 -6.09
CA ASP A 173 -4.07 12.13 -6.72
C ASP A 173 -5.47 11.63 -7.10
N ALA A 174 -5.58 10.44 -7.70
CA ALA A 174 -6.88 9.81 -7.98
C ALA A 174 -7.72 9.61 -6.70
N LEU A 175 -7.10 9.17 -5.59
CA LEU A 175 -7.81 9.02 -4.32
C LEU A 175 -8.30 10.35 -3.76
N ARG A 176 -7.48 11.42 -3.80
CA ARG A 176 -7.87 12.76 -3.35
C ARG A 176 -8.97 13.39 -4.19
N GLU A 177 -9.04 13.04 -5.46
CA GLU A 177 -10.09 13.48 -6.38
C GLU A 177 -11.38 12.66 -6.25
N GLY A 178 -11.38 11.57 -5.48
CA GLY A 178 -12.53 10.69 -5.30
C GLY A 178 -12.74 9.75 -6.48
N GLN A 179 -11.65 9.28 -7.06
CA GLN A 179 -11.62 8.36 -8.21
C GLN A 179 -10.97 7.01 -7.80
N PRO A 180 -11.61 6.24 -6.90
CA PRO A 180 -11.04 4.97 -6.44
C PRO A 180 -10.90 3.93 -7.56
N GLU A 181 -11.74 4.00 -8.60
CA GLU A 181 -11.67 3.14 -9.79
C GLU A 181 -10.38 3.41 -10.58
N GLU A 182 -9.99 4.68 -10.71
CA GLU A 182 -8.73 5.06 -11.36
C GLU A 182 -7.53 4.63 -10.51
N ALA A 183 -7.59 4.83 -9.19
CA ALA A 183 -6.57 4.31 -8.28
C ALA A 183 -6.44 2.78 -8.42
N ALA A 184 -7.56 2.05 -8.51
CA ALA A 184 -7.58 0.61 -8.72
C ALA A 184 -6.97 0.20 -10.07
N ARG A 185 -7.23 0.96 -11.13
CA ARG A 185 -6.62 0.73 -12.46
C ARG A 185 -5.09 0.83 -12.40
N ILE A 186 -4.56 1.81 -11.68
CA ILE A 186 -3.11 2.02 -11.52
C ILE A 186 -2.50 0.94 -10.62
N LEU A 187 -3.18 0.60 -9.52
CA LEU A 187 -2.73 -0.41 -8.56
C LEU A 187 -2.85 -1.85 -9.10
N GLY A 188 -3.80 -2.10 -10.01
CA GLY A 188 -4.18 -3.44 -10.44
C GLY A 188 -5.10 -4.17 -9.45
N ARG A 189 -5.59 -3.48 -8.43
CA ARG A 189 -6.53 -3.93 -7.40
C ARG A 189 -7.16 -2.71 -6.72
N PRO A 190 -8.33 -2.84 -6.04
CA PRO A 190 -8.89 -1.75 -5.24
C PRO A 190 -7.90 -1.24 -4.19
N PHE A 191 -7.93 0.08 -3.93
CA PHE A 191 -7.25 0.66 -2.78
C PHE A 191 -7.98 0.25 -1.50
N ALA A 192 -7.23 -0.12 -0.47
CA ALA A 192 -7.81 -0.58 0.78
C ALA A 192 -7.17 0.08 2.00
N ILE A 193 -8.01 0.36 2.99
CA ILE A 193 -7.62 0.84 4.32
C ILE A 193 -7.74 -0.32 5.30
N GLU A 194 -6.65 -0.62 5.99
CA GLU A 194 -6.59 -1.64 7.03
C GLU A 194 -6.44 -1.00 8.38
N GLY A 195 -7.18 -1.50 9.37
CA GLY A 195 -7.01 -1.08 10.75
C GLY A 195 -7.85 -1.86 11.73
N VAL A 196 -7.62 -1.58 13.01
CA VAL A 196 -8.36 -2.20 14.11
C VAL A 196 -9.71 -1.52 14.27
N VAL A 197 -10.77 -2.33 14.35
CA VAL A 197 -12.12 -1.83 14.62
C VAL A 197 -12.21 -1.31 16.06
N ARG A 198 -12.54 -0.03 16.19
CA ARG A 198 -12.71 0.66 17.47
C ARG A 198 -14.17 0.99 17.73
N ARG A 199 -14.50 1.25 19.00
CA ARG A 199 -15.83 1.73 19.38
C ARG A 199 -16.00 3.17 18.94
N GLY A 200 -17.03 3.46 18.14
CA GLY A 200 -17.47 4.81 17.76
C GLY A 200 -18.63 5.30 18.66
N GLN A 201 -19.33 6.33 18.20
CA GLN A 201 -20.49 6.92 18.91
C GLN A 201 -21.73 6.01 18.95
N GLN A 202 -21.75 4.91 18.19
CA GLN A 202 -22.82 3.90 18.09
C GLN A 202 -24.20 4.45 17.65
N LEU A 203 -24.26 5.66 17.09
CA LEU A 203 -25.50 6.25 16.59
C LEU A 203 -26.09 5.38 15.45
N GLY A 204 -25.24 4.94 14.52
CA GLY A 204 -25.66 4.07 13.42
C GLY A 204 -26.33 2.78 13.91
N ARG A 205 -25.83 2.18 14.99
CA ARG A 205 -26.43 0.97 15.58
C ARG A 205 -27.86 1.20 16.08
N GLN A 206 -28.13 2.38 16.69
CA GLN A 206 -29.47 2.75 17.16
C GLN A 206 -30.44 2.95 16.01
N LEU A 207 -29.95 3.34 14.85
CA LEU A 207 -30.73 3.59 13.64
C LEU A 207 -30.86 2.35 12.73
N GLY A 208 -30.27 1.21 13.12
CA GLY A 208 -30.28 -0.02 12.33
C GLY A 208 -29.14 -0.16 11.31
N PHE A 209 -28.14 0.71 11.34
CA PHE A 209 -26.96 0.72 10.45
C PHE A 209 -25.64 0.60 11.26
N PRO A 210 -25.36 -0.55 11.90
CA PRO A 210 -24.16 -0.70 12.74
C PRO A 210 -22.90 -0.55 11.88
N THR A 211 -21.97 0.35 12.30
CA THR A 211 -20.72 0.62 11.59
C THR A 211 -19.50 0.11 12.34
N ALA A 212 -18.56 -0.50 11.60
CA ALA A 212 -17.20 -0.76 12.05
C ALA A 212 -16.37 0.52 11.83
N ASN A 213 -15.77 1.04 12.89
CA ASN A 213 -15.01 2.28 12.87
C ASN A 213 -13.52 1.97 12.83
N VAL A 214 -12.82 2.44 11.79
CA VAL A 214 -11.38 2.32 11.62
C VAL A 214 -10.77 3.70 11.53
N GLU A 215 -9.78 3.96 12.39
CA GLU A 215 -8.97 5.18 12.35
C GLU A 215 -7.97 5.12 11.20
N ILE A 216 -7.83 6.22 10.47
CA ILE A 216 -6.87 6.32 9.36
C ILE A 216 -5.56 6.88 9.89
N VAL A 217 -4.61 5.98 10.10
CA VAL A 217 -3.26 6.33 10.55
C VAL A 217 -2.27 6.09 9.42
N ASP A 218 -1.44 7.08 9.11
CA ASP A 218 -0.38 7.05 8.08
C ASP A 218 -0.81 6.85 6.62
N TYR A 219 -2.10 6.63 6.33
CA TYR A 219 -2.58 6.56 4.96
C TYR A 219 -2.75 7.95 4.33
N VAL A 220 -2.56 8.02 3.01
CA VAL A 220 -3.15 9.12 2.25
C VAL A 220 -4.65 9.18 2.56
N VAL A 221 -5.15 10.37 2.84
CA VAL A 221 -6.60 10.55 3.04
C VAL A 221 -7.26 10.70 1.67
N PRO A 222 -8.14 9.77 1.25
CA PRO A 222 -8.95 9.93 0.06
C PRO A 222 -9.94 11.09 0.22
N LYS A 223 -10.62 11.48 -0.85
CA LYS A 223 -11.69 12.48 -0.79
C LYS A 223 -12.73 12.07 0.24
N LEU A 224 -13.08 13.00 1.14
CA LEU A 224 -14.09 12.73 2.17
C LEU A 224 -15.46 12.52 1.53
N GLY A 225 -16.23 11.55 2.06
CA GLY A 225 -17.55 11.21 1.56
C GLY A 225 -17.87 9.72 1.69
N VAL A 226 -18.89 9.30 0.97
CA VAL A 226 -19.45 7.95 1.04
C VAL A 226 -18.95 7.11 -0.14
N TYR A 227 -18.57 5.87 0.17
CA TYR A 227 -18.02 4.91 -0.79
C TYR A 227 -18.77 3.59 -0.75
N ALA A 228 -18.97 2.98 -1.91
CA ALA A 228 -19.26 1.55 -1.99
C ALA A 228 -17.97 0.78 -1.66
N THR A 229 -18.09 -0.26 -0.82
CA THR A 229 -16.93 -0.95 -0.26
C THR A 229 -17.07 -2.46 -0.28
N ARG A 230 -15.93 -3.14 -0.21
CA ARG A 230 -15.83 -4.56 0.10
C ARG A 230 -14.82 -4.72 1.21
N THR A 231 -15.22 -5.35 2.30
CA THR A 231 -14.36 -5.49 3.49
C THR A 231 -13.94 -6.93 3.66
N ARG A 232 -12.63 -7.15 3.73
CA ARG A 232 -12.05 -8.44 4.08
C ARG A 232 -11.94 -8.56 5.60
N LEU A 233 -12.52 -9.61 6.12
CA LEU A 233 -12.52 -9.99 7.53
C LEU A 233 -11.24 -10.78 7.90
N PRO A 234 -10.93 -10.95 9.20
CA PRO A 234 -9.77 -11.72 9.65
C PRO A 234 -9.77 -13.19 9.19
N ASP A 235 -10.94 -13.77 9.00
CA ASP A 235 -11.12 -15.15 8.52
C ASP A 235 -11.03 -15.28 6.99
N GLY A 236 -10.85 -14.17 6.28
CA GLY A 236 -10.71 -14.11 4.83
C GLY A 236 -12.01 -13.92 4.05
N ARG A 237 -13.19 -13.93 4.71
CA ARG A 237 -14.46 -13.59 4.05
C ARG A 237 -14.43 -12.14 3.57
N GLU A 238 -15.04 -11.89 2.42
CA GLU A 238 -15.26 -10.55 1.90
C GLU A 238 -16.74 -10.19 1.99
N VAL A 239 -17.05 -9.10 2.66
CA VAL A 239 -18.41 -8.62 2.92
C VAL A 239 -18.60 -7.28 2.21
N PRO A 240 -19.64 -7.15 1.35
CA PRO A 240 -19.98 -5.87 0.73
C PRO A 240 -20.51 -4.89 1.77
N GLY A 241 -20.36 -3.60 1.49
CA GLY A 241 -20.79 -2.56 2.41
C GLY A 241 -20.80 -1.17 1.80
N VAL A 242 -21.10 -0.20 2.64
CA VAL A 242 -20.95 1.22 2.37
C VAL A 242 -20.16 1.85 3.51
N ALA A 243 -19.26 2.78 3.20
CA ALA A 243 -18.49 3.45 4.22
C ALA A 243 -18.55 4.97 4.08
N ASN A 244 -18.63 5.67 5.20
CA ASN A 244 -18.36 7.10 5.29
C ASN A 244 -16.89 7.32 5.70
N LEU A 245 -16.17 8.07 4.89
CA LEU A 245 -14.86 8.60 5.22
C LEU A 245 -15.05 10.05 5.62
N GLY A 246 -14.85 10.36 6.89
CA GLY A 246 -15.13 11.67 7.43
C GLY A 246 -14.17 12.07 8.55
N ASN A 247 -14.21 13.35 8.87
CA ASN A 247 -13.48 13.93 10.00
C ASN A 247 -14.37 13.99 11.22
N ASN A 248 -13.90 13.42 12.32
CA ASN A 248 -14.58 13.54 13.61
C ASN A 248 -13.88 14.63 14.45
N PRO A 249 -14.52 15.78 14.72
CA PRO A 249 -13.95 16.82 15.55
C PRO A 249 -14.05 16.42 17.03
N THR A 250 -13.15 15.59 17.51
CA THR A 250 -13.04 15.26 18.93
C THR A 250 -11.80 15.95 19.52
N THR A 251 -11.99 16.86 20.50
CA THR A 251 -10.95 17.40 21.39
C THR A 251 -9.70 18.02 20.75
N GLY A 252 -9.86 18.81 19.67
CA GLY A 252 -8.79 19.68 19.14
C GLY A 252 -7.90 19.08 18.05
N GLU A 253 -7.93 17.77 17.83
CA GLU A 253 -7.30 17.12 16.67
C GLU A 253 -8.38 16.57 15.73
N VAL A 254 -8.17 16.76 14.43
CA VAL A 254 -9.07 16.24 13.40
C VAL A 254 -8.69 14.79 13.12
N GLU A 255 -9.41 13.86 13.73
CA GLU A 255 -9.27 12.44 13.41
C GLU A 255 -10.09 12.10 12.16
N THR A 256 -9.43 11.58 11.14
CA THR A 256 -10.11 11.00 9.98
C THR A 256 -10.45 9.54 10.26
N ARG A 257 -11.71 9.16 10.07
CA ARG A 257 -12.21 7.79 10.30
C ARG A 257 -12.93 7.25 9.09
N LEU A 258 -12.84 5.95 8.94
CA LEU A 258 -13.64 5.17 8.01
C LEU A 258 -14.69 4.41 8.82
N GLU A 259 -15.95 4.77 8.65
CA GLU A 259 -17.11 4.16 9.30
C GLU A 259 -17.81 3.25 8.29
N THR A 260 -17.60 1.95 8.37
CA THR A 260 -18.08 0.98 7.40
C THR A 260 -19.28 0.22 7.93
N TRP A 261 -20.42 0.32 7.27
CA TRP A 261 -21.56 -0.56 7.47
C TRP A 261 -21.45 -1.76 6.51
N LEU A 262 -21.33 -2.96 7.09
CA LEU A 262 -21.26 -4.23 6.36
C LEU A 262 -22.68 -4.75 6.12
N PHE A 263 -23.01 -5.09 4.89
CA PHE A 263 -24.34 -5.56 4.54
C PHE A 263 -24.58 -6.99 5.00
N ASP A 264 -25.76 -7.24 5.56
CA ASP A 264 -26.20 -8.58 5.98
C ASP A 264 -25.20 -9.25 6.95
N PHE A 265 -24.60 -8.44 7.85
CA PHE A 265 -23.56 -8.87 8.79
C PHE A 265 -23.86 -8.35 10.19
N ASP A 266 -23.79 -9.24 11.19
CA ASP A 266 -24.14 -8.95 12.58
C ASP A 266 -23.12 -9.44 13.64
N GLU A 267 -21.95 -9.94 13.18
CA GLU A 267 -20.91 -10.41 14.08
C GLU A 267 -20.12 -9.26 14.73
N ASP A 268 -19.56 -9.52 15.91
CA ASP A 268 -18.71 -8.53 16.61
C ASP A 268 -17.31 -8.48 16.02
N LEU A 269 -16.90 -7.30 15.58
CA LEU A 269 -15.60 -7.02 15.00
C LEU A 269 -14.69 -6.16 15.90
N TYR A 270 -15.11 -5.75 17.08
CA TYR A 270 -14.31 -4.91 17.95
C TYR A 270 -12.96 -5.55 18.30
N GLY A 271 -11.88 -4.76 18.16
CA GLY A 271 -10.51 -5.21 18.38
C GLY A 271 -9.93 -6.06 17.25
N GLN A 272 -10.72 -6.42 16.25
CA GLN A 272 -10.26 -7.17 15.08
C GLN A 272 -9.70 -6.23 14.01
N VAL A 273 -8.74 -6.74 13.24
CA VAL A 273 -8.21 -6.02 12.06
C VAL A 273 -9.08 -6.35 10.85
N ILE A 274 -9.61 -5.34 10.19
CA ILE A 274 -10.32 -5.48 8.92
C ILE A 274 -9.62 -4.67 7.83
N GLU A 275 -9.83 -5.06 6.56
CA GLU A 275 -9.30 -4.35 5.39
C GLU A 275 -10.46 -3.96 4.48
N THR A 276 -10.78 -2.67 4.42
CA THR A 276 -11.90 -2.12 3.65
C THR A 276 -11.41 -1.54 2.34
N GLN A 277 -11.80 -2.14 1.23
CA GLN A 277 -11.54 -1.72 -0.13
C GLN A 277 -12.53 -0.62 -0.54
N LEU A 278 -12.04 0.50 -1.07
CA LEU A 278 -12.85 1.54 -1.67
C LEU A 278 -13.10 1.21 -3.14
N ILE A 279 -14.34 0.87 -3.49
CA ILE A 279 -14.71 0.39 -4.83
C ILE A 279 -15.18 1.54 -5.72
N ALA A 280 -16.09 2.38 -5.24
CA ALA A 280 -16.59 3.55 -5.95
C ALA A 280 -16.95 4.68 -5.00
N PHE A 281 -16.73 5.93 -5.42
CA PHE A 281 -17.16 7.11 -4.69
C PHE A 281 -18.64 7.38 -5.04
N LEU A 282 -19.50 7.40 -4.01
CA LEU A 282 -20.94 7.62 -4.22
C LEU A 282 -21.32 9.10 -4.16
N ARG A 283 -20.85 9.80 -3.12
CA ARG A 283 -21.15 11.22 -2.90
C ARG A 283 -20.23 11.86 -1.85
N PRO A 284 -20.14 13.19 -1.81
CA PRO A 284 -19.53 13.90 -0.67
C PRO A 284 -20.37 13.75 0.60
N GLU A 285 -19.81 14.15 1.75
CA GLU A 285 -20.56 14.27 3.01
C GLU A 285 -21.70 15.29 2.86
N LEU A 286 -22.81 15.02 3.52
CA LEU A 286 -24.00 15.87 3.54
C LEU A 286 -24.37 16.20 4.98
N LYS A 287 -24.89 17.40 5.21
CA LYS A 287 -25.59 17.78 6.45
C LYS A 287 -27.07 17.50 6.26
N PHE A 288 -27.71 16.98 7.29
CA PHE A 288 -29.13 16.66 7.28
C PHE A 288 -29.87 17.48 8.33
N ASP A 289 -31.02 18.01 7.94
CA ASP A 289 -31.88 18.79 8.84
C ASP A 289 -32.70 17.90 9.79
N SER A 290 -32.81 16.60 9.49
CA SER A 290 -33.46 15.62 10.36
C SER A 290 -32.86 14.23 10.24
N ILE A 291 -33.11 13.38 11.24
CA ILE A 291 -32.67 11.98 11.27
C ILE A 291 -33.38 11.18 10.15
N GLU A 292 -34.63 11.47 9.87
CA GLU A 292 -35.42 10.81 8.83
C GLU A 292 -34.79 11.00 7.46
N LEU A 293 -34.39 12.24 7.12
CA LEU A 293 -33.71 12.55 5.85
C LEU A 293 -32.35 11.84 5.76
N MET A 294 -31.64 11.77 6.86
CA MET A 294 -30.36 11.03 6.92
C MET A 294 -30.58 9.54 6.67
N VAL A 295 -31.59 8.92 7.32
CA VAL A 295 -31.93 7.50 7.14
C VAL A 295 -32.36 7.22 5.69
N GLU A 296 -33.17 8.10 5.09
CA GLU A 296 -33.57 7.97 3.68
C GLU A 296 -32.35 7.98 2.75
N GLN A 297 -31.39 8.91 3.00
CA GLN A 297 -30.17 8.97 2.20
C GLN A 297 -29.29 7.72 2.39
N ILE A 298 -29.13 7.22 3.61
CA ILE A 298 -28.38 5.98 3.87
C ILE A 298 -28.96 4.79 3.09
N ARG A 299 -30.30 4.69 3.01
CA ARG A 299 -30.96 3.63 2.20
C ARG A 299 -30.70 3.79 0.70
N ARG A 300 -30.62 5.04 0.20
CA ARG A 300 -30.25 5.30 -1.20
C ARG A 300 -28.79 4.90 -1.46
N ASP A 301 -27.87 5.25 -0.53
CA ASP A 301 -26.48 4.88 -0.61
C ASP A 301 -26.31 3.35 -0.57
N GLU A 302 -27.05 2.66 0.30
CA GLU A 302 -27.10 1.19 0.35
C GLU A 302 -27.50 0.59 -0.99
N ALA A 303 -28.63 1.04 -1.56
CA ALA A 303 -29.13 0.51 -2.82
C ALA A 303 -28.13 0.71 -3.96
N GLN A 304 -27.48 1.89 -4.01
CA GLN A 304 -26.45 2.19 -5.00
C GLN A 304 -25.20 1.33 -4.78
N ALA A 305 -24.72 1.21 -3.53
CA ALA A 305 -23.56 0.39 -3.21
C ALA A 305 -23.82 -1.09 -3.55
N ARG A 306 -24.98 -1.66 -3.17
CA ARG A 306 -25.31 -3.06 -3.50
C ARG A 306 -25.30 -3.32 -5.00
N ALA A 307 -25.77 -2.37 -5.82
CA ALA A 307 -25.72 -2.49 -7.28
C ALA A 307 -24.29 -2.52 -7.83
N ILE A 308 -23.35 -1.78 -7.19
CA ILE A 308 -21.93 -1.70 -7.61
C ILE A 308 -21.15 -2.92 -7.16
N VAL A 309 -21.36 -3.38 -5.90
CA VAL A 309 -20.54 -4.45 -5.30
C VAL A 309 -21.17 -5.84 -5.41
N ALA A 310 -22.27 -5.99 -6.18
CA ALA A 310 -22.91 -7.27 -6.41
C ALA A 310 -21.89 -8.32 -6.92
N PRO A 311 -21.99 -9.61 -6.49
CA PRO A 311 -21.14 -10.67 -7.02
C PRO A 311 -21.42 -10.86 -8.52
N GLY A 312 -20.46 -10.47 -9.37
CA GLY A 312 -20.63 -10.66 -10.82
C GLY A 312 -19.80 -9.75 -11.73
N PHE A 313 -18.82 -9.02 -11.22
CA PHE A 313 -17.86 -8.30 -12.06
C PHE A 313 -16.43 -8.71 -11.77
#